data_14b05f05e8c823d56e43b7a4c74b1bb0
#
_entry.id   14b05f05e8c823d56e43b7a4c74b1bb0
#
_cell.length_a   1.000
_cell.length_b   1.000
_cell.length_c   1.000
_cell.angle_alpha   90.00
_cell.angle_beta   90.00
_cell.angle_gamma   90.00
#
_symmetry.space_group_name_H-M   'P 1'
#
loop_
_entity.id
_entity.type
_entity.pdbx_description
1 polymer ?
#
loop_
_entity_poly.entity_id
_entity_poly.type
_entity_poly.pdbx_seq_one_letter_code
_entity_poly.pdbx_strand_id
1 'polypeptide(L)'
;MKKVFFSLILLFTSLSSFAQGYNYKYGSHRGYNNPYTQQQPSSWSGSGIAIDTRYIATNHHVVDGATNLAIYFPESDKRYKAEVIVVDREHDLAIIKVTDSGFAGFNNIKYGFKVDVEDVGMGVFVLGYPLVQSMGTEIKLTTGVVSSRSGFQGDKSQYQISAPVQPGNSGGPLFNDDGELIGIISAKHTEAENASYGVKLSYLKLLANSITGLNFNRTSQLYNLSLSEKCKSVIPCTVMILANNDRSPQSQQQVSRQSYSSGSSSGSEYSTGSRSYPIRINNPRIGKVNDVSVKIYGIEITENYTAVHMSWTNTEYKDGWYCVDKGMYIYIPTTGKKYPLKTTDNCAIKPQQTKIAYGQTKEFALYFESIPAETSIVDIIEPGSDGWRFYRIKLSL
;
A
#
# COMPACT_ATOMS: atom_id res chain seq x y z
N MET A 1 35.29 13.00 -67.21
CA MET A 1 34.33 12.57 -66.21
C MET A 1 35.07 12.49 -64.87
N LYS A 2 35.02 13.55 -64.06
CA LYS A 2 35.69 13.66 -62.78
C LYS A 2 34.63 13.52 -61.68
N LYS A 3 34.76 12.46 -60.85
CA LYS A 3 33.94 12.27 -59.65
C LYS A 3 34.51 13.13 -58.53
N VAL A 4 33.68 14.05 -58.00
CA VAL A 4 34.02 14.85 -56.82
C VAL A 4 33.42 14.15 -55.61
N PHE A 5 34.29 13.68 -54.69
CA PHE A 5 33.89 13.19 -53.37
C PHE A 5 33.76 14.38 -52.42
N PHE A 6 32.59 14.63 -51.90
CA PHE A 6 32.36 15.51 -50.76
C PHE A 6 32.48 14.71 -49.48
N SER A 7 33.54 15.00 -48.74
CA SER A 7 33.77 14.46 -47.41
C SER A 7 33.05 15.36 -46.40
N LEU A 8 32.00 14.84 -45.73
CA LEU A 8 31.27 15.56 -44.69
C LEU A 8 31.94 15.24 -43.35
N ILE A 9 32.74 16.20 -42.86
CA ILE A 9 33.32 16.15 -41.51
C ILE A 9 32.21 16.55 -40.51
N LEU A 10 31.70 15.60 -39.73
CA LEU A 10 30.84 15.87 -38.57
C LEU A 10 31.73 16.31 -37.40
N LEU A 11 31.69 17.60 -37.08
CA LEU A 11 32.18 18.12 -35.81
C LEU A 11 31.22 17.67 -34.67
N PHE A 12 31.65 16.78 -33.81
CA PHE A 12 31.02 16.56 -32.51
C PHE A 12 31.48 17.68 -31.57
N THR A 13 30.62 18.67 -31.34
CA THR A 13 30.75 19.60 -30.22
C THR A 13 30.05 18.97 -29.00
N SER A 14 30.85 18.58 -28.04
CA SER A 14 30.38 18.16 -26.70
C SER A 14 29.72 19.35 -25.98
N LEU A 15 28.40 19.34 -25.87
CA LEU A 15 27.71 20.17 -24.89
C LEU A 15 27.77 19.41 -23.54
N SER A 16 28.67 19.87 -22.69
CA SER A 16 28.64 19.53 -21.25
C SER A 16 27.50 20.31 -20.59
N SER A 17 26.39 19.65 -20.36
CA SER A 17 25.28 20.20 -19.58
C SER A 17 25.67 20.31 -18.14
N PHE A 18 25.61 21.50 -17.59
CA PHE A 18 25.73 21.82 -16.18
C PHE A 18 24.61 21.13 -15.39
N ALA A 19 24.92 20.04 -14.72
CA ALA A 19 24.14 19.54 -13.62
C ALA A 19 24.58 20.29 -12.36
N GLN A 20 23.84 21.31 -11.94
CA GLN A 20 23.99 21.91 -10.62
C GLN A 20 23.43 20.91 -9.59
N GLY A 21 24.32 20.11 -9.03
CA GLY A 21 24.05 19.32 -7.85
C GLY A 21 23.92 20.24 -6.64
N TYR A 22 22.77 20.27 -6.02
CA TYR A 22 22.59 20.83 -4.69
C TYR A 22 23.29 19.93 -3.67
N ASN A 23 24.55 20.27 -3.37
CA ASN A 23 25.28 19.70 -2.25
C ASN A 23 24.74 20.26 -0.92
N TYR A 24 23.93 19.49 -0.22
CA TYR A 24 23.73 19.72 1.21
C TYR A 24 25.00 19.28 1.96
N LYS A 25 25.80 20.26 2.37
CA LYS A 25 26.91 20.08 3.32
C LYS A 25 26.35 19.59 4.66
N TYR A 26 26.60 18.34 5.01
CA TYR A 26 26.50 17.88 6.40
C TYR A 26 27.62 18.52 7.23
N GLY A 27 27.27 19.53 8.00
CA GLY A 27 28.11 20.06 9.06
C GLY A 27 28.20 19.05 10.18
N SER A 28 29.43 18.62 10.49
CA SER A 28 29.74 17.83 11.67
C SER A 28 29.54 18.69 12.92
N HIS A 29 28.47 18.47 13.67
CA HIS A 29 28.32 18.91 15.04
C HIS A 29 28.10 17.71 15.96
N ARG A 30 28.99 17.66 16.95
CA ARG A 30 29.03 16.76 18.10
C ARG A 30 27.69 16.74 18.83
N GLY A 31 27.24 15.53 19.17
CA GLY A 31 26.54 15.16 20.40
C GLY A 31 25.31 15.99 20.75
N TYR A 32 24.15 15.61 20.21
CA TYR A 32 22.87 15.77 20.88
C TYR A 32 22.06 14.51 20.69
N ASN A 33 21.77 13.83 21.78
CA ASN A 33 20.75 12.77 21.82
C ASN A 33 19.43 13.39 21.38
N ASN A 34 18.99 13.04 20.16
CA ASN A 34 17.69 13.45 19.67
C ASN A 34 16.72 12.26 19.81
N PRO A 35 15.78 12.29 20.76
CA PRO A 35 14.78 11.24 20.94
C PRO A 35 13.58 11.43 20.00
N TYR A 36 13.80 11.86 18.76
CA TYR A 36 12.72 11.86 17.78
C TYR A 36 12.63 10.48 17.12
N THR A 37 11.97 9.55 17.78
CA THR A 37 11.19 8.53 17.09
C THR A 37 10.35 9.25 16.05
N GLN A 38 10.56 8.95 14.76
CA GLN A 38 9.60 9.36 13.72
C GLN A 38 8.26 8.71 14.08
N GLN A 39 7.43 9.43 14.81
CA GLN A 39 6.04 9.09 14.99
C GLN A 39 5.42 9.08 13.60
N GLN A 40 4.76 7.99 13.23
CA GLN A 40 3.84 8.02 12.10
C GLN A 40 2.92 9.22 12.30
N PRO A 41 2.57 9.96 11.24
CA PRO A 41 1.70 11.13 11.40
C PRO A 41 0.45 10.67 12.16
N SER A 42 0.11 11.42 13.21
CA SER A 42 -1.07 11.13 14.03
C SER A 42 -2.38 11.22 13.22
N SER A 43 -2.31 11.81 12.04
CA SER A 43 -3.44 11.95 11.10
C SER A 43 -2.96 11.95 9.65
N TRP A 44 -3.77 11.38 8.77
CA TRP A 44 -3.57 11.38 7.31
C TRP A 44 -4.89 11.47 6.58
N SER A 45 -4.85 11.69 5.27
CA SER A 45 -6.05 11.80 4.46
C SER A 45 -5.90 11.06 3.12
N GLY A 46 -7.04 10.74 2.54
CA GLY A 46 -7.18 10.19 1.20
C GLY A 46 -8.51 10.61 0.59
N SER A 47 -8.88 9.98 -0.50
CA SER A 47 -10.14 10.19 -1.20
C SER A 47 -11.03 8.95 -1.11
N GLY A 48 -12.32 9.12 -1.39
CA GLY A 48 -13.29 8.02 -1.48
C GLY A 48 -14.44 8.38 -2.39
N ILE A 49 -15.11 7.37 -2.90
CA ILE A 49 -16.30 7.52 -3.75
C ILE A 49 -17.49 6.74 -3.18
N ALA A 50 -18.65 7.36 -3.15
CA ALA A 50 -19.88 6.69 -2.74
C ALA A 50 -20.22 5.54 -3.69
N ILE A 51 -20.48 4.36 -3.16
CA ILE A 51 -20.95 3.19 -3.93
C ILE A 51 -22.40 2.85 -3.62
N ASP A 52 -22.91 3.35 -2.51
CA ASP A 52 -24.31 3.25 -2.11
C ASP A 52 -24.64 4.40 -1.15
N THR A 53 -25.87 4.47 -0.64
CA THR A 53 -26.39 5.53 0.23
C THR A 53 -25.47 5.88 1.40
N ARG A 54 -24.81 4.91 2.01
CA ARG A 54 -23.89 5.09 3.14
C ARG A 54 -22.53 4.41 2.96
N TYR A 55 -22.32 3.72 1.84
CA TYR A 55 -21.10 2.97 1.60
C TYR A 55 -20.17 3.72 0.64
N ILE A 56 -18.90 3.70 0.93
CA ILE A 56 -17.86 4.42 0.22
C ILE A 56 -16.73 3.44 -0.08
N ALA A 57 -16.26 3.43 -1.31
CA ALA A 57 -15.04 2.73 -1.70
C ALA A 57 -13.83 3.65 -1.54
N THR A 58 -12.73 3.05 -1.09
CA THR A 58 -11.42 3.71 -0.95
C THR A 58 -10.30 2.67 -1.02
N ASN A 59 -9.05 3.07 -0.81
CA ASN A 59 -7.95 2.11 -0.67
C ASN A 59 -7.80 1.59 0.76
N HIS A 60 -7.28 0.37 0.88
CA HIS A 60 -6.94 -0.21 2.18
C HIS A 60 -5.91 0.65 2.92
N HIS A 61 -4.83 1.10 2.25
CA HIS A 61 -3.80 1.92 2.91
C HIS A 61 -4.30 3.27 3.43
N VAL A 62 -5.43 3.78 2.93
CA VAL A 62 -6.08 5.01 3.44
C VAL A 62 -6.72 4.79 4.80
N VAL A 63 -7.16 3.57 5.10
CA VAL A 63 -7.85 3.23 6.35
C VAL A 63 -7.03 2.34 7.29
N ASP A 64 -5.88 1.82 6.84
CA ASP A 64 -5.05 0.89 7.60
C ASP A 64 -4.46 1.57 8.84
N GLY A 65 -4.70 0.98 10.00
CA GLY A 65 -4.22 1.48 11.29
C GLY A 65 -4.97 2.70 11.84
N ALA A 66 -6.05 3.15 11.20
CA ALA A 66 -6.90 4.21 11.72
C ALA A 66 -7.70 3.73 12.94
N THR A 67 -7.65 4.47 14.05
CA THR A 67 -8.51 4.28 15.23
C THR A 67 -9.78 5.14 15.12
N ASN A 68 -9.69 6.28 14.43
CA ASN A 68 -10.83 7.12 14.08
C ASN A 68 -10.84 7.39 12.58
N LEU A 69 -12.01 7.26 11.99
CA LEU A 69 -12.24 7.46 10.58
C LEU A 69 -13.47 8.36 10.38
N ALA A 70 -13.31 9.36 9.54
CA ALA A 70 -14.42 10.26 9.16
C ALA A 70 -14.36 10.57 7.67
N ILE A 71 -15.53 10.83 7.08
CA ILE A 71 -15.62 11.50 5.79
C ILE A 71 -15.78 12.99 6.01
N TYR A 72 -15.21 13.78 5.11
CA TYR A 72 -15.22 15.22 5.19
C TYR A 72 -15.63 15.83 3.84
N PHE A 73 -16.54 16.80 3.90
CA PHE A 73 -16.98 17.61 2.78
C PHE A 73 -16.45 19.03 2.95
N PRO A 74 -15.33 19.39 2.31
CA PRO A 74 -14.69 20.70 2.50
C PRO A 74 -15.61 21.88 2.18
N GLU A 75 -16.44 21.77 1.15
CA GLU A 75 -17.34 22.86 0.73
C GLU A 75 -18.36 23.26 1.80
N SER A 76 -18.80 22.32 2.64
CA SER A 76 -19.79 22.56 3.69
C SER A 76 -19.21 22.46 5.10
N ASP A 77 -17.91 22.19 5.23
CA ASP A 77 -17.18 21.91 6.49
C ASP A 77 -17.86 20.82 7.36
N LYS A 78 -18.54 19.87 6.71
CA LYS A 78 -19.23 18.77 7.42
C LYS A 78 -18.35 17.54 7.50
N ARG A 79 -18.34 16.93 8.68
CA ARG A 79 -17.63 15.68 8.97
C ARG A 79 -18.62 14.67 9.52
N TYR A 80 -18.46 13.41 9.09
CA TYR A 80 -19.32 12.34 9.55
C TYR A 80 -18.46 11.12 9.88
N LYS A 81 -18.70 10.51 11.03
CA LYS A 81 -18.01 9.31 11.47
C LYS A 81 -18.27 8.16 10.50
N ALA A 82 -17.23 7.37 10.23
CA ALA A 82 -17.30 6.18 9.39
C ALA A 82 -16.54 5.02 10.04
N GLU A 83 -16.84 3.81 9.60
CA GLU A 83 -16.20 2.58 10.06
C GLU A 83 -15.81 1.71 8.85
N VAL A 84 -14.71 0.99 8.98
CA VAL A 84 -14.28 0.01 7.97
C VAL A 84 -15.18 -1.21 8.06
N ILE A 85 -15.77 -1.61 6.93
CA ILE A 85 -16.65 -2.77 6.84
C ILE A 85 -15.90 -3.99 6.33
N VAL A 86 -15.12 -3.82 5.25
CA VAL A 86 -14.34 -4.90 4.64
C VAL A 86 -13.15 -4.33 3.91
N VAL A 87 -12.07 -5.09 3.88
CA VAL A 87 -10.83 -4.74 3.19
C VAL A 87 -10.34 -5.87 2.31
N ASP A 88 -9.77 -5.51 1.19
CA ASP A 88 -8.95 -6.36 0.35
C ASP A 88 -7.52 -5.80 0.36
N ARG A 89 -6.65 -6.47 1.10
CA ARG A 89 -5.25 -6.02 1.27
C ARG A 89 -4.41 -6.31 0.04
N GLU A 90 -4.76 -7.35 -0.70
CA GLU A 90 -4.04 -7.75 -1.91
C GLU A 90 -4.21 -6.70 -3.00
N HIS A 91 -5.44 -6.27 -3.25
CA HIS A 91 -5.75 -5.28 -4.28
C HIS A 91 -5.84 -3.85 -3.72
N ASP A 92 -5.47 -3.64 -2.45
CA ASP A 92 -5.48 -2.32 -1.81
C ASP A 92 -6.84 -1.62 -1.84
N LEU A 93 -7.92 -2.35 -1.59
CA LEU A 93 -9.28 -1.84 -1.54
C LEU A 93 -9.87 -1.89 -0.14
N ALA A 94 -10.76 -0.96 0.16
CA ALA A 94 -11.59 -0.96 1.37
C ALA A 94 -12.98 -0.43 1.06
N ILE A 95 -13.98 -0.93 1.79
CA ILE A 95 -15.32 -0.37 1.83
C ILE A 95 -15.57 0.10 3.26
N ILE A 96 -15.93 1.37 3.39
CA ILE A 96 -16.30 2.01 4.65
C ILE A 96 -17.78 2.37 4.65
N LYS A 97 -18.37 2.46 5.83
CA LYS A 97 -19.76 2.86 6.02
C LYS A 97 -19.85 4.08 6.93
N VAL A 98 -20.61 5.08 6.53
CA VAL A 98 -20.93 6.22 7.38
C VAL A 98 -21.92 5.78 8.46
N THR A 99 -21.50 5.86 9.71
CA THR A 99 -22.29 5.43 10.89
C THR A 99 -22.99 6.59 11.59
N ASP A 100 -22.56 7.82 11.30
CA ASP A 100 -23.16 9.03 11.87
C ASP A 100 -24.63 9.16 11.50
N SER A 101 -25.50 9.34 12.52
CA SER A 101 -26.95 9.46 12.35
C SER A 101 -27.36 10.76 11.64
N GLY A 102 -26.55 11.81 11.75
CA GLY A 102 -26.79 13.11 11.08
C GLY A 102 -26.49 13.09 9.59
N PHE A 103 -25.90 12.01 9.06
CA PHE A 103 -25.63 11.88 7.63
C PHE A 103 -26.90 11.44 6.88
N ALA A 104 -27.40 12.31 5.99
CA ALA A 104 -28.62 12.03 5.21
C ALA A 104 -28.46 10.96 4.12
N GLY A 105 -27.20 10.56 3.81
CA GLY A 105 -26.89 9.59 2.77
C GLY A 105 -26.60 10.22 1.41
N PHE A 106 -25.97 9.44 0.52
CA PHE A 106 -25.76 9.79 -0.88
C PHE A 106 -27.03 9.45 -1.69
N ASN A 107 -27.95 10.40 -1.80
CA ASN A 107 -29.29 10.12 -2.36
C ASN A 107 -29.38 10.29 -3.88
N ASN A 108 -28.31 10.75 -4.55
CA ASN A 108 -28.36 11.07 -5.98
C ASN A 108 -27.09 10.62 -6.70
N ILE A 109 -26.80 9.34 -6.63
CA ILE A 109 -25.68 8.75 -7.38
C ILE A 109 -26.13 8.51 -8.82
N LYS A 110 -25.60 9.30 -9.78
CA LYS A 110 -25.99 9.28 -11.20
C LYS A 110 -25.03 8.50 -12.11
N TYR A 111 -23.81 8.22 -11.64
CA TYR A 111 -22.85 7.44 -12.41
C TYR A 111 -23.16 5.94 -12.39
N GLY A 112 -22.78 5.28 -13.45
CA GLY A 112 -22.87 3.82 -13.58
C GLY A 112 -21.64 3.11 -13.00
N PHE A 113 -21.73 1.78 -12.94
CA PHE A 113 -20.64 0.89 -12.55
C PHE A 113 -20.29 -0.04 -13.71
N LYS A 114 -19.08 0.07 -14.26
CA LYS A 114 -18.62 -0.79 -15.37
C LYS A 114 -17.50 -1.69 -14.88
N VAL A 115 -17.81 -2.97 -14.81
CA VAL A 115 -16.85 -4.00 -14.34
C VAL A 115 -16.05 -4.63 -15.48
N ASP A 116 -16.53 -4.48 -16.72
CA ASP A 116 -15.81 -4.92 -17.91
C ASP A 116 -14.54 -4.07 -18.10
N VAL A 117 -13.52 -4.72 -18.66
CA VAL A 117 -12.22 -4.05 -18.82
C VAL A 117 -12.29 -3.08 -19.99
N GLU A 118 -11.87 -1.83 -19.73
CA GLU A 118 -11.79 -0.79 -20.73
C GLU A 118 -10.67 -1.02 -21.74
N ASP A 119 -10.87 -0.49 -22.94
CA ASP A 119 -9.86 -0.51 -23.99
C ASP A 119 -8.78 0.56 -23.78
N VAL A 120 -7.57 0.25 -24.26
CA VAL A 120 -6.49 1.23 -24.33
C VAL A 120 -6.91 2.37 -25.25
N GLY A 121 -6.65 3.61 -24.79
CA GLY A 121 -7.07 4.83 -25.47
C GLY A 121 -8.44 5.38 -25.01
N MET A 122 -9.22 4.62 -24.21
CA MET A 122 -10.44 5.14 -23.60
C MET A 122 -10.12 6.35 -22.72
N GLY A 123 -10.85 7.46 -22.93
CA GLY A 123 -10.74 8.66 -22.14
C GLY A 123 -11.16 8.42 -20.69
N VAL A 124 -10.41 8.99 -19.76
CA VAL A 124 -10.70 8.86 -18.33
C VAL A 124 -10.56 10.16 -17.59
N PHE A 125 -11.28 10.29 -16.46
CA PHE A 125 -11.09 11.38 -15.52
C PHE A 125 -11.07 10.88 -14.08
N VAL A 126 -10.35 11.61 -13.25
CA VAL A 126 -10.11 11.32 -11.83
C VAL A 126 -10.52 12.54 -11.01
N LEU A 127 -11.20 12.32 -9.90
CA LEU A 127 -11.51 13.33 -8.90
C LEU A 127 -10.92 12.92 -7.55
N GLY A 128 -10.38 13.89 -6.80
CA GLY A 128 -9.82 13.59 -5.48
C GLY A 128 -9.29 14.82 -4.77
N TYR A 129 -8.66 14.58 -3.62
CA TYR A 129 -8.13 15.62 -2.72
C TYR A 129 -6.61 15.45 -2.54
N PRO A 130 -5.81 15.72 -3.59
CA PRO A 130 -4.36 15.55 -3.52
C PRO A 130 -3.69 16.62 -2.68
N LEU A 131 -2.62 16.24 -1.97
CA LEU A 131 -1.67 17.14 -1.29
C LEU A 131 -2.35 18.31 -0.56
N VAL A 132 -3.34 18.03 0.26
CA VAL A 132 -4.22 19.03 0.90
C VAL A 132 -3.44 20.16 1.60
N GLN A 133 -2.28 19.84 2.18
CA GLN A 133 -1.44 20.84 2.84
C GLN A 133 -0.83 21.89 1.88
N SER A 134 -0.59 21.52 0.64
CA SER A 134 0.02 22.41 -0.36
C SER A 134 -0.96 22.91 -1.42
N MET A 135 -1.98 22.09 -1.78
CA MET A 135 -2.92 22.39 -2.84
C MET A 135 -4.30 22.84 -2.34
N GLY A 136 -4.49 22.86 -1.00
CA GLY A 136 -5.77 23.21 -0.38
C GLY A 136 -6.79 22.08 -0.43
N THR A 137 -7.95 22.29 0.19
CA THR A 137 -9.00 21.28 0.38
C THR A 137 -10.03 21.20 -0.76
N GLU A 138 -9.91 22.03 -1.79
CA GLU A 138 -10.77 21.94 -2.97
C GLU A 138 -10.50 20.67 -3.75
N ILE A 139 -11.55 19.99 -4.23
CA ILE A 139 -11.42 18.80 -5.07
C ILE A 139 -10.69 19.12 -6.39
N LYS A 140 -9.83 18.21 -6.85
CA LYS A 140 -9.08 18.37 -8.10
C LYS A 140 -9.54 17.35 -9.13
N LEU A 141 -9.62 17.81 -10.38
CA LEU A 141 -9.88 17.03 -11.58
C LEU A 141 -8.59 16.82 -12.35
N THR A 142 -8.32 15.58 -12.74
CA THR A 142 -7.31 15.26 -13.76
C THR A 142 -7.91 14.38 -14.84
N THR A 143 -7.42 14.50 -16.08
CA THR A 143 -7.90 13.75 -17.24
C THR A 143 -6.74 13.05 -17.94
N GLY A 144 -7.05 11.98 -18.65
CA GLY A 144 -6.11 11.21 -19.43
C GLY A 144 -6.80 10.10 -20.20
N VAL A 145 -6.06 9.03 -20.48
CA VAL A 145 -6.56 7.84 -21.14
C VAL A 145 -6.08 6.59 -20.41
N VAL A 146 -6.76 5.46 -20.64
CA VAL A 146 -6.23 4.15 -20.30
C VAL A 146 -5.00 3.88 -21.17
N SER A 147 -3.82 3.87 -20.56
CA SER A 147 -2.55 3.62 -21.24
C SER A 147 -2.24 2.13 -21.37
N SER A 148 -2.70 1.31 -20.40
CA SER A 148 -2.56 -0.14 -20.41
C SER A 148 -3.67 -0.80 -19.60
N ARG A 149 -4.05 -2.03 -20.01
CA ARG A 149 -4.96 -2.90 -19.28
C ARG A 149 -4.29 -3.64 -18.10
N SER A 150 -3.00 -3.43 -17.88
CA SER A 150 -2.24 -3.89 -16.73
C SER A 150 -1.52 -2.72 -16.09
N GLY A 151 -1.41 -2.75 -14.76
CA GLY A 151 -0.79 -1.71 -13.97
C GLY A 151 0.69 -1.96 -13.69
N PHE A 152 1.12 -1.54 -12.50
CA PHE A 152 2.51 -1.63 -12.05
C PHE A 152 3.03 -3.07 -12.16
N GLN A 153 4.20 -3.25 -12.80
CA GLN A 153 4.83 -4.55 -13.05
C GLN A 153 3.92 -5.61 -13.72
N GLY A 154 2.98 -5.14 -14.56
CA GLY A 154 2.07 -6.04 -15.27
C GLY A 154 0.87 -6.54 -14.47
N ASP A 155 0.61 -5.94 -13.30
CA ASP A 155 -0.54 -6.29 -12.45
C ASP A 155 -1.86 -6.17 -13.22
N LYS A 156 -2.53 -7.30 -13.43
CA LYS A 156 -3.79 -7.38 -14.17
C LYS A 156 -5.00 -6.85 -13.39
N SER A 157 -4.87 -6.65 -12.10
CA SER A 157 -5.91 -6.04 -11.26
C SER A 157 -6.03 -4.53 -11.48
N GLN A 158 -5.06 -3.91 -12.13
CA GLN A 158 -4.96 -2.47 -12.29
C GLN A 158 -5.03 -2.07 -13.76
N TYR A 159 -5.44 -0.81 -13.99
CA TYR A 159 -5.15 -0.04 -15.19
C TYR A 159 -3.89 0.80 -14.97
N GLN A 160 -3.10 1.00 -16.01
CA GLN A 160 -2.21 2.16 -16.11
C GLN A 160 -2.95 3.27 -16.88
N ILE A 161 -2.91 4.49 -16.36
CA ILE A 161 -3.55 5.65 -16.96
C ILE A 161 -2.55 6.79 -17.11
N SER A 162 -2.81 7.70 -18.06
CA SER A 162 -2.00 8.90 -18.26
C SER A 162 -2.49 10.10 -17.43
N ALA A 163 -3.65 10.02 -16.80
CA ALA A 163 -4.14 11.06 -15.91
C ALA A 163 -3.19 11.24 -14.71
N PRO A 164 -2.66 12.44 -14.45
CA PRO A 164 -1.77 12.67 -13.31
C PRO A 164 -2.46 12.41 -11.98
N VAL A 165 -1.82 11.63 -11.09
CA VAL A 165 -2.28 11.43 -9.71
C VAL A 165 -1.17 11.77 -8.73
N GLN A 166 -1.56 12.24 -7.55
CA GLN A 166 -0.69 12.65 -6.45
C GLN A 166 -1.13 11.96 -5.15
N PRO A 167 -0.26 11.87 -4.13
CA PRO A 167 -0.68 11.44 -2.79
C PRO A 167 -1.91 12.23 -2.32
N GLY A 168 -2.94 11.50 -1.84
CA GLY A 168 -4.26 12.06 -1.51
C GLY A 168 -5.34 11.77 -2.55
N ASN A 169 -4.99 11.51 -3.83
CA ASN A 169 -5.93 10.94 -4.80
C ASN A 169 -6.25 9.46 -4.52
N SER A 170 -5.41 8.77 -3.72
CA SER A 170 -5.66 7.38 -3.30
C SER A 170 -7.07 7.21 -2.77
N GLY A 171 -7.78 6.21 -3.28
CA GLY A 171 -9.18 5.91 -2.95
C GLY A 171 -10.20 6.72 -3.74
N GLY A 172 -9.76 7.70 -4.52
CA GLY A 172 -10.63 8.47 -5.42
C GLY A 172 -11.11 7.66 -6.62
N PRO A 173 -12.20 8.11 -7.25
CA PRO A 173 -12.80 7.44 -8.40
C PRO A 173 -11.97 7.60 -9.68
N LEU A 174 -11.95 6.55 -10.48
CA LEU A 174 -11.55 6.55 -11.87
C LEU A 174 -12.79 6.32 -12.73
N PHE A 175 -13.15 7.31 -13.55
CA PHE A 175 -14.28 7.26 -14.47
C PHE A 175 -13.83 7.18 -15.92
N ASN A 176 -14.64 6.54 -16.78
CA ASN A 176 -14.53 6.64 -18.23
C ASN A 176 -15.31 7.85 -18.78
N ASP A 177 -15.18 8.09 -20.08
CA ASP A 177 -15.89 9.19 -20.76
C ASP A 177 -17.41 9.05 -20.74
N ASP A 178 -17.95 7.87 -20.51
CA ASP A 178 -19.40 7.65 -20.38
C ASP A 178 -19.94 7.97 -18.98
N GLY A 179 -19.05 8.41 -18.07
CA GLY A 179 -19.42 8.70 -16.68
C GLY A 179 -19.74 7.44 -15.89
N GLU A 180 -19.05 6.35 -16.19
CA GLU A 180 -19.11 5.10 -15.45
C GLU A 180 -17.86 4.97 -14.58
N LEU A 181 -18.04 4.58 -13.33
CA LEU A 181 -16.96 4.22 -12.44
C LEU A 181 -16.33 2.92 -12.95
N ILE A 182 -15.04 2.94 -13.27
CA ILE A 182 -14.28 1.81 -13.81
C ILE A 182 -13.19 1.32 -12.86
N GLY A 183 -12.88 2.11 -11.81
CA GLY A 183 -11.83 1.73 -10.85
C GLY A 183 -11.66 2.73 -9.71
N ILE A 184 -10.73 2.39 -8.82
CA ILE A 184 -10.31 3.19 -7.65
C ILE A 184 -8.84 3.52 -7.81
N ILE A 185 -8.49 4.81 -7.74
CA ILE A 185 -7.11 5.29 -7.88
C ILE A 185 -6.24 4.78 -6.73
N SER A 186 -5.05 4.29 -7.07
CA SER A 186 -4.00 3.94 -6.11
C SER A 186 -2.73 4.74 -6.43
N ALA A 187 -2.39 5.69 -5.57
CA ALA A 187 -1.19 6.53 -5.71
C ALA A 187 0.02 5.94 -4.96
N LYS A 188 0.12 4.60 -4.87
CA LYS A 188 1.25 3.92 -4.20
C LYS A 188 2.55 3.94 -5.00
N HIS A 189 2.45 3.97 -6.33
CA HIS A 189 3.57 3.84 -7.26
C HIS A 189 3.69 5.12 -8.08
N THR A 190 4.40 6.10 -7.54
CA THR A 190 4.63 7.40 -8.19
C THR A 190 6.04 7.52 -8.79
N GLU A 191 6.81 6.43 -8.84
CA GLU A 191 8.21 6.43 -9.25
C GLU A 191 8.40 6.55 -10.77
N ALA A 192 7.37 6.23 -11.56
CA ALA A 192 7.41 6.40 -13.01
C ALA A 192 6.75 7.72 -13.42
N GLU A 193 7.48 8.58 -14.09
CA GLU A 193 6.91 9.80 -14.70
C GLU A 193 5.77 9.43 -15.67
N ASN A 194 4.62 10.09 -15.52
CA ASN A 194 3.42 9.92 -16.36
C ASN A 194 2.77 8.52 -16.33
N ALA A 195 3.00 7.73 -15.28
CA ALA A 195 2.29 6.47 -15.05
C ALA A 195 1.54 6.52 -13.72
N SER A 196 0.23 6.52 -13.81
CA SER A 196 -0.69 6.44 -12.68
C SER A 196 -1.49 5.14 -12.75
N TYR A 197 -1.99 4.67 -11.62
CA TYR A 197 -2.64 3.37 -11.55
C TYR A 197 -4.01 3.44 -10.87
N GLY A 198 -4.93 2.61 -11.35
CA GLY A 198 -6.25 2.46 -10.75
C GLY A 198 -6.63 0.99 -10.66
N VAL A 199 -7.06 0.53 -9.49
CA VAL A 199 -7.58 -0.82 -9.30
C VAL A 199 -8.92 -0.94 -10.01
N LYS A 200 -9.08 -1.96 -10.85
CA LYS A 200 -10.29 -2.20 -11.65
C LYS A 200 -11.52 -2.43 -10.78
N LEU A 201 -12.64 -1.94 -11.23
CA LEU A 201 -13.90 -2.04 -10.50
C LEU A 201 -14.36 -3.48 -10.25
N SER A 202 -13.97 -4.42 -11.11
CA SER A 202 -14.28 -5.86 -10.93
C SER A 202 -13.81 -6.39 -9.58
N TYR A 203 -12.64 -5.96 -9.08
CA TYR A 203 -12.12 -6.36 -7.76
C TYR A 203 -12.90 -5.70 -6.62
N LEU A 204 -13.30 -4.43 -6.78
CA LEU A 204 -14.20 -3.79 -5.82
C LEU A 204 -15.56 -4.48 -5.77
N LYS A 205 -16.11 -4.91 -6.91
CA LYS A 205 -17.36 -5.69 -6.98
C LYS A 205 -17.24 -7.00 -6.21
N LEU A 206 -16.13 -7.73 -6.37
CA LEU A 206 -15.89 -8.97 -5.62
C LEU A 206 -15.87 -8.71 -4.11
N LEU A 207 -15.19 -7.63 -3.68
CA LEU A 207 -15.15 -7.23 -2.27
C LEU A 207 -16.55 -6.86 -1.76
N ALA A 208 -17.32 -6.12 -2.55
CA ALA A 208 -18.68 -5.67 -2.22
C ALA A 208 -19.69 -6.81 -2.12
N ASN A 209 -19.49 -7.92 -2.81
CA ASN A 209 -20.36 -9.10 -2.73
C ASN A 209 -20.45 -9.72 -1.31
N SER A 210 -19.48 -9.42 -0.44
CA SER A 210 -19.54 -9.82 0.97
C SER A 210 -20.53 -8.99 1.80
N ILE A 211 -21.05 -7.89 1.25
CA ILE A 211 -21.98 -6.98 1.94
C ILE A 211 -23.40 -7.20 1.41
N THR A 212 -24.28 -7.74 2.27
CA THR A 212 -25.68 -7.99 1.89
C THR A 212 -26.39 -6.70 1.52
N GLY A 213 -27.06 -6.70 0.37
CA GLY A 213 -27.90 -5.60 -0.10
C GLY A 213 -27.17 -4.49 -0.87
N LEU A 214 -25.85 -4.58 -1.05
CA LEU A 214 -25.10 -3.63 -1.86
C LEU A 214 -25.32 -3.95 -3.35
N ASN A 215 -25.83 -2.98 -4.12
CA ASN A 215 -26.15 -3.19 -5.54
C ASN A 215 -25.10 -2.54 -6.45
N PHE A 216 -24.38 -3.36 -7.22
CA PHE A 216 -23.38 -2.93 -8.20
C PHE A 216 -23.92 -2.87 -9.65
N ASN A 217 -25.21 -3.04 -9.84
CA ASN A 217 -25.84 -2.97 -11.17
C ASN A 217 -26.49 -1.60 -11.37
N ARG A 218 -25.67 -0.60 -11.71
CA ARG A 218 -26.12 0.76 -11.94
C ARG A 218 -25.70 1.25 -13.31
N THR A 219 -26.65 1.69 -14.12
CA THR A 219 -26.41 2.32 -15.42
C THR A 219 -26.10 3.79 -15.25
N SER A 220 -25.15 4.32 -16.01
CA SER A 220 -24.80 5.73 -15.99
C SER A 220 -25.95 6.59 -16.56
N GLN A 221 -26.30 7.66 -15.85
CA GLN A 221 -27.15 8.74 -16.34
C GLN A 221 -26.33 9.92 -16.86
N LEU A 222 -24.99 9.76 -16.91
CA LEU A 222 -24.04 10.81 -17.29
C LEU A 222 -23.59 10.70 -18.75
N TYR A 223 -24.03 9.66 -19.45
CA TYR A 223 -23.77 9.47 -20.86
C TYR A 223 -24.18 10.72 -21.67
N ASN A 224 -23.36 11.15 -22.62
CA ASN A 224 -23.56 12.37 -23.43
C ASN A 224 -23.51 13.70 -22.70
N LEU A 225 -23.24 13.77 -21.40
CA LEU A 225 -22.99 15.03 -20.71
C LEU A 225 -21.54 15.52 -20.97
N SER A 226 -21.34 16.82 -20.93
CA SER A 226 -19.99 17.40 -20.91
C SER A 226 -19.23 16.98 -19.64
N LEU A 227 -17.89 16.99 -19.68
CA LEU A 227 -17.06 16.68 -18.52
C LEU A 227 -17.42 17.57 -17.31
N SER A 228 -17.68 18.85 -17.54
CA SER A 228 -18.11 19.77 -16.47
C SER A 228 -19.41 19.33 -15.79
N GLU A 229 -20.40 18.88 -16.55
CA GLU A 229 -21.67 18.40 -16.02
C GLU A 229 -21.53 17.05 -15.29
N LYS A 230 -20.67 16.16 -15.82
CA LYS A 230 -20.30 14.91 -15.13
C LYS A 230 -19.65 15.21 -13.79
N CYS A 231 -18.67 16.12 -13.75
CA CYS A 231 -18.03 16.53 -12.49
C CYS A 231 -19.02 17.11 -11.48
N LYS A 232 -19.92 18.00 -11.90
CA LYS A 232 -20.98 18.55 -11.01
C LYS A 232 -21.85 17.46 -10.38
N SER A 233 -22.05 16.34 -11.10
CA SER A 233 -22.84 15.20 -10.61
C SER A 233 -22.03 14.27 -9.69
N VAL A 234 -20.72 14.16 -9.89
CA VAL A 234 -19.86 13.22 -9.16
C VAL A 234 -19.24 13.85 -7.91
N ILE A 235 -18.92 15.14 -7.93
CA ILE A 235 -18.28 15.86 -6.81
C ILE A 235 -19.04 15.64 -5.48
N PRO A 236 -20.39 15.75 -5.42
CA PRO A 236 -21.10 15.52 -4.17
C PRO A 236 -21.02 14.08 -3.63
N CYS A 237 -20.57 13.14 -4.44
CA CYS A 237 -20.38 11.73 -4.09
C CYS A 237 -18.91 11.37 -3.84
N THR A 238 -17.98 12.31 -4.07
CA THR A 238 -16.55 12.14 -3.81
C THR A 238 -16.19 12.83 -2.50
N VAL A 239 -15.58 12.10 -1.59
CA VAL A 239 -15.31 12.58 -0.24
C VAL A 239 -13.83 12.60 0.07
N MET A 240 -13.39 13.50 0.94
CA MET A 240 -12.11 13.39 1.62
C MET A 240 -12.29 12.44 2.81
N ILE A 241 -11.38 11.50 2.93
CA ILE A 241 -11.30 10.59 4.08
C ILE A 241 -10.25 11.14 5.03
N LEU A 242 -10.63 11.34 6.28
CA LEU A 242 -9.74 11.71 7.37
C LEU A 242 -9.56 10.51 8.28
N ALA A 243 -8.32 10.11 8.46
CA ALA A 243 -7.94 9.00 9.31
C ALA A 243 -6.95 9.48 10.36
N ASN A 244 -7.11 9.05 11.60
CA ASN A 244 -6.14 9.32 12.64
C ASN A 244 -5.93 8.09 13.52
N ASN A 245 -4.81 8.12 14.23
CA ASN A 245 -4.44 7.11 15.21
C ASN A 245 -4.28 7.79 16.56
N ASP A 246 -5.33 7.77 17.38
CA ASP A 246 -5.35 8.36 18.73
C ASP A 246 -4.53 7.53 19.74
N ARG A 247 -3.27 7.32 19.45
CA ARG A 247 -2.33 6.96 20.51
C ARG A 247 -1.89 8.23 21.22
N SER A 248 -2.84 8.97 21.80
CA SER A 248 -2.50 10.13 22.63
C SER A 248 -1.88 9.66 23.94
N PRO A 249 -0.82 10.32 24.44
CA PRO A 249 -0.23 10.01 25.74
C PRO A 249 -1.20 10.17 26.93
N GLN A 250 -2.38 10.75 26.73
CA GLN A 250 -3.36 11.02 27.79
C GLN A 250 -4.10 9.79 28.30
N SER A 251 -4.18 8.69 27.54
CA SER A 251 -4.80 7.46 28.03
C SER A 251 -3.93 6.66 29.01
N GLN A 252 -2.64 6.98 29.12
CA GLN A 252 -1.75 6.33 30.10
C GLN A 252 -1.76 7.02 31.47
N GLN A 253 -2.28 8.25 31.61
CA GLN A 253 -2.32 8.94 32.92
C GLN A 253 -3.59 8.68 33.73
N GLN A 254 -4.64 8.11 33.18
CA GLN A 254 -5.86 7.80 33.96
C GLN A 254 -5.83 6.44 34.64
N VAL A 255 -4.94 5.52 34.25
CA VAL A 255 -4.79 4.22 34.93
C VAL A 255 -3.84 4.29 36.12
N SER A 256 -3.02 5.35 36.25
CA SER A 256 -2.03 5.49 37.30
C SER A 256 -2.49 6.34 38.51
N ARG A 257 -3.76 6.79 38.58
CA ARG A 257 -4.27 7.63 39.68
C ARG A 257 -5.27 6.97 40.62
N GLN A 258 -5.52 5.67 40.51
CA GLN A 258 -6.47 4.98 41.39
C GLN A 258 -5.85 3.85 42.24
N SER A 259 -4.57 3.93 42.62
CA SER A 259 -4.03 3.03 43.65
C SER A 259 -2.91 3.65 44.45
N TYR A 260 -3.22 4.64 45.33
CA TYR A 260 -2.41 4.95 46.49
C TYR A 260 -3.32 5.06 47.71
N SER A 261 -3.51 3.97 48.40
CA SER A 261 -3.78 3.94 49.84
C SER A 261 -3.06 2.73 50.44
N SER A 262 -2.02 3.05 51.16
CA SER A 262 -1.40 2.41 52.32
C SER A 262 -1.38 0.85 52.39
N GLY A 263 -0.17 0.30 52.42
CA GLY A 263 0.14 -1.03 52.89
C GLY A 263 1.59 -1.41 52.67
N SER A 264 2.36 -1.40 53.74
CA SER A 264 3.80 -1.66 53.82
C SER A 264 4.19 -3.08 53.39
N SER A 265 5.43 -3.18 52.89
CA SER A 265 6.42 -4.25 52.92
C SER A 265 6.44 -5.28 51.79
N SER A 266 7.67 -5.48 51.37
CA SER A 266 8.33 -6.57 50.70
C SER A 266 8.39 -6.54 49.17
N GLY A 267 9.64 -6.60 48.71
CA GLY A 267 10.07 -6.52 47.31
C GLY A 267 9.42 -7.53 46.39
N SER A 268 9.18 -7.09 45.18
CA SER A 268 9.06 -7.97 44.07
C SER A 268 9.41 -7.22 42.78
N GLU A 269 10.18 -7.87 42.02
CA GLU A 269 10.77 -7.66 40.75
C GLU A 269 9.84 -6.94 39.74
N TYR A 270 10.42 -6.02 38.99
CA TYR A 270 9.85 -5.50 37.72
C TYR A 270 9.69 -6.66 36.74
N SER A 271 8.49 -7.19 36.58
CA SER A 271 8.17 -8.10 35.47
C SER A 271 7.96 -7.24 34.22
N THR A 272 8.99 -7.09 33.40
CA THR A 272 8.86 -6.83 31.97
C THR A 272 8.03 -7.98 31.40
N GLY A 273 6.86 -7.70 30.87
CA GLY A 273 6.01 -8.70 30.23
C GLY A 273 6.77 -9.40 29.12
N SER A 274 7.37 -10.57 29.42
CA SER A 274 8.02 -11.42 28.46
C SER A 274 6.95 -12.04 27.58
N ARG A 275 7.09 -11.85 26.25
CA ARG A 275 6.27 -12.57 25.27
C ARG A 275 6.52 -14.06 25.45
N SER A 276 5.46 -14.85 25.63
CA SER A 276 5.56 -16.30 25.68
C SER A 276 5.45 -16.91 24.29
N TYR A 277 6.24 -17.93 24.01
CA TYR A 277 6.13 -18.72 22.80
C TYR A 277 4.86 -19.57 22.75
N PRO A 278 4.30 -19.88 21.57
CA PRO A 278 4.70 -19.44 20.24
C PRO A 278 4.18 -18.03 19.90
N ILE A 279 5.01 -17.24 19.23
CA ILE A 279 4.63 -15.93 18.70
C ILE A 279 4.31 -16.09 17.22
N ARG A 280 3.13 -15.68 16.80
CA ARG A 280 2.69 -15.75 15.41
C ARG A 280 2.42 -14.35 14.86
N ILE A 281 3.07 -14.04 13.75
CA ILE A 281 2.93 -12.76 13.03
C ILE A 281 2.37 -13.09 11.65
N ASN A 282 1.14 -12.68 11.38
CA ASN A 282 0.52 -12.83 10.06
C ASN A 282 0.78 -11.59 9.23
N ASN A 283 1.15 -11.77 7.96
CA ASN A 283 1.43 -10.69 7.01
C ASN A 283 2.36 -9.61 7.59
N PRO A 284 3.60 -9.96 7.95
CA PRO A 284 4.53 -9.02 8.58
C PRO A 284 4.82 -7.86 7.63
N ARG A 285 4.96 -6.64 8.20
CA ARG A 285 5.37 -5.47 7.41
C ARG A 285 6.83 -5.60 7.01
N ILE A 286 7.12 -5.54 5.72
CA ILE A 286 8.46 -5.61 5.14
C ILE A 286 8.83 -4.21 4.64
N GLY A 287 10.00 -3.70 5.05
CA GLY A 287 10.45 -2.37 4.64
C GLY A 287 10.94 -2.34 3.19
N LYS A 288 11.65 -3.38 2.76
CA LYS A 288 12.18 -3.50 1.38
C LYS A 288 12.36 -4.97 1.02
N VAL A 289 12.04 -5.32 -0.21
CA VAL A 289 12.31 -6.63 -0.82
C VAL A 289 12.98 -6.42 -2.17
N ASN A 290 13.87 -7.32 -2.57
CA ASN A 290 14.52 -7.26 -3.87
C ASN A 290 13.82 -8.08 -4.96
N ASP A 291 12.93 -8.99 -4.58
CA ASP A 291 12.11 -9.79 -5.50
C ASP A 291 10.66 -9.80 -5.02
N VAL A 292 9.78 -9.14 -5.74
CA VAL A 292 8.35 -8.97 -5.40
C VAL A 292 7.50 -10.20 -5.75
N SER A 293 8.04 -11.15 -6.52
CA SER A 293 7.37 -12.41 -6.81
C SER A 293 7.35 -13.35 -5.60
N VAL A 294 8.19 -13.05 -4.58
CA VAL A 294 8.26 -13.78 -3.32
C VAL A 294 7.60 -12.98 -2.21
N LYS A 295 6.64 -13.59 -1.52
CA LYS A 295 5.91 -12.95 -0.41
C LYS A 295 6.12 -13.73 0.89
N ILE A 296 6.26 -13.01 2.01
CA ILE A 296 6.21 -13.58 3.36
C ILE A 296 4.79 -13.31 3.89
N TYR A 297 4.01 -14.37 4.12
CA TYR A 297 2.66 -14.24 4.66
C TYR A 297 2.54 -14.62 6.14
N GLY A 298 3.58 -15.22 6.73
CA GLY A 298 3.59 -15.57 8.14
C GLY A 298 4.99 -15.76 8.71
N ILE A 299 5.15 -15.46 10.00
CA ILE A 299 6.34 -15.81 10.78
C ILE A 299 5.86 -16.39 12.10
N GLU A 300 6.36 -17.57 12.43
CA GLU A 300 6.14 -18.21 13.72
C GLU A 300 7.48 -18.34 14.46
N ILE A 301 7.53 -17.85 15.69
CA ILE A 301 8.71 -17.94 16.56
C ILE A 301 8.36 -18.85 17.71
N THR A 302 9.14 -19.91 17.87
CA THR A 302 9.03 -20.88 18.96
C THR A 302 10.33 -20.93 19.76
N GLU A 303 10.37 -21.68 20.84
CA GLU A 303 11.62 -21.92 21.59
C GLU A 303 12.70 -22.62 20.75
N ASN A 304 12.30 -23.42 19.76
CA ASN A 304 13.19 -24.31 19.04
C ASN A 304 13.56 -23.79 17.63
N TYR A 305 12.67 -22.99 17.01
CA TYR A 305 12.86 -22.52 15.63
C TYR A 305 12.09 -21.22 15.37
N THR A 306 12.48 -20.55 14.30
CA THR A 306 11.67 -19.52 13.65
C THR A 306 11.27 -20.01 12.27
N ALA A 307 9.98 -20.18 12.02
CA ALA A 307 9.46 -20.51 10.69
C ALA A 307 9.03 -19.24 9.95
N VAL A 308 9.42 -19.14 8.68
CA VAL A 308 9.02 -18.08 7.77
C VAL A 308 8.20 -18.71 6.66
N HIS A 309 6.91 -18.43 6.64
CA HIS A 309 5.97 -18.92 5.65
C HIS A 309 5.92 -17.99 4.45
N MET A 310 6.17 -18.53 3.28
CA MET A 310 6.39 -17.77 2.05
C MET A 310 5.59 -18.36 0.91
N SER A 311 5.33 -17.54 -0.09
CA SER A 311 4.82 -17.96 -1.38
C SER A 311 5.65 -17.35 -2.51
N TRP A 312 5.83 -18.09 -3.59
CA TRP A 312 6.42 -17.61 -4.83
C TRP A 312 5.51 -17.88 -6.00
N THR A 313 5.32 -16.86 -6.83
CA THR A 313 4.53 -16.95 -8.06
C THR A 313 5.47 -16.88 -9.25
N ASN A 314 5.44 -17.92 -10.11
CA ASN A 314 6.20 -17.88 -11.35
C ASN A 314 5.51 -16.95 -12.36
N THR A 315 6.04 -15.75 -12.52
CA THR A 315 5.54 -14.74 -13.46
C THR A 315 6.26 -14.76 -14.82
N GLU A 316 7.28 -15.58 -15.00
CA GLU A 316 7.97 -15.76 -16.28
C GLU A 316 7.09 -16.57 -17.25
N TYR A 317 7.11 -16.25 -18.55
CA TYR A 317 6.29 -16.89 -19.59
C TYR A 317 6.70 -18.34 -19.94
N LYS A 318 7.33 -19.05 -19.02
CA LYS A 318 7.79 -20.44 -19.15
C LYS A 318 7.80 -21.13 -17.80
N ASP A 319 7.83 -22.45 -17.80
CA ASP A 319 8.09 -23.22 -16.59
C ASP A 319 9.44 -22.86 -16.00
N GLY A 320 9.48 -22.70 -14.70
CA GLY A 320 10.64 -22.29 -13.95
C GLY A 320 10.96 -23.22 -12.79
N TRP A 321 11.86 -22.76 -11.96
CA TRP A 321 12.25 -23.42 -10.73
C TRP A 321 12.68 -22.39 -9.69
N TYR A 322 12.62 -22.79 -8.42
CA TYR A 322 13.14 -22.01 -7.31
C TYR A 322 13.85 -22.90 -6.29
N CYS A 323 14.73 -22.31 -5.54
CA CYS A 323 15.44 -22.93 -4.43
C CYS A 323 16.03 -21.82 -3.57
N VAL A 324 16.49 -22.18 -2.37
CA VAL A 324 17.20 -21.25 -1.48
C VAL A 324 18.63 -21.73 -1.24
N ASP A 325 19.52 -20.79 -0.92
CA ASP A 325 20.89 -21.10 -0.51
C ASP A 325 20.93 -21.57 0.95
N LYS A 326 21.71 -22.59 1.24
CA LYS A 326 21.90 -23.10 2.61
C LYS A 326 22.49 -22.04 3.55
N GLY A 327 23.21 -21.07 3.03
CA GLY A 327 23.78 -19.96 3.77
C GLY A 327 22.77 -18.84 4.12
N MET A 328 21.49 -19.00 3.81
CA MET A 328 20.45 -18.03 4.16
C MET A 328 20.30 -17.90 5.68
N TYR A 329 20.03 -16.69 6.16
CA TYR A 329 19.90 -16.41 7.60
C TYR A 329 18.92 -15.29 7.91
N ILE A 330 18.38 -15.31 9.11
CA ILE A 330 17.73 -14.15 9.74
C ILE A 330 18.82 -13.31 10.41
N TYR A 331 18.79 -12.01 10.20
CA TYR A 331 19.69 -11.03 10.81
C TYR A 331 18.89 -10.08 11.70
N ILE A 332 19.35 -9.88 12.93
CA ILE A 332 18.78 -8.90 13.86
C ILE A 332 19.65 -7.65 13.84
N PRO A 333 19.21 -6.54 13.22
CA PRO A 333 20.02 -5.32 13.05
C PRO A 333 20.46 -4.69 14.38
N THR A 334 19.65 -4.80 15.42
CA THR A 334 19.94 -4.21 16.73
C THR A 334 21.06 -4.92 17.51
N THR A 335 21.27 -6.22 17.27
CA THR A 335 22.28 -7.03 17.98
C THR A 335 23.42 -7.47 17.09
N GLY A 336 23.28 -7.36 15.76
CA GLY A 336 24.25 -7.87 14.78
C GLY A 336 24.26 -9.40 14.66
N LYS A 337 23.37 -10.12 15.34
CA LYS A 337 23.35 -11.58 15.34
C LYS A 337 22.68 -12.15 14.10
N LYS A 338 23.20 -13.32 13.65
CA LYS A 338 22.67 -14.11 12.54
C LYS A 338 22.13 -15.43 13.06
N TYR A 339 20.98 -15.85 12.54
CA TYR A 339 20.29 -17.09 12.85
C TYR A 339 20.15 -17.89 11.56
N PRO A 340 20.98 -18.94 11.35
CA PRO A 340 21.07 -19.63 10.08
C PRO A 340 19.83 -20.48 9.76
N LEU A 341 19.62 -20.69 8.45
CA LEU A 341 18.63 -21.63 7.92
C LEU A 341 19.00 -23.07 8.35
N LYS A 342 18.04 -23.80 8.88
CA LYS A 342 18.17 -25.21 9.31
C LYS A 342 17.60 -26.17 8.28
N THR A 343 16.38 -25.91 7.84
CA THR A 343 15.66 -26.78 6.89
C THR A 343 14.57 -25.99 6.16
N THR A 344 13.98 -26.62 5.17
CA THR A 344 12.89 -26.06 4.37
C THR A 344 11.76 -27.08 4.24
N ASP A 345 10.54 -26.62 4.00
CA ASP A 345 9.40 -27.41 3.56
C ASP A 345 8.91 -26.88 2.22
N ASN A 346 8.67 -27.78 1.24
CA ASN A 346 8.23 -27.46 -0.13
C ASN A 346 9.16 -26.52 -0.93
N CYS A 347 10.40 -26.32 -0.48
CA CYS A 347 11.41 -25.53 -1.16
C CYS A 347 12.75 -26.28 -1.14
N ALA A 348 13.35 -26.48 -2.31
CA ALA A 348 14.64 -27.14 -2.42
C ALA A 348 15.79 -26.23 -1.92
N ILE A 349 16.82 -26.85 -1.36
CA ILE A 349 18.08 -26.18 -1.04
C ILE A 349 19.06 -26.41 -2.18
N LYS A 350 19.77 -25.37 -2.64
CA LYS A 350 20.80 -25.46 -3.70
C LYS A 350 21.78 -26.59 -3.42
N PRO A 351 22.16 -27.42 -4.42
CA PRO A 351 21.92 -27.27 -5.86
C PRO A 351 20.60 -27.87 -6.36
N GLN A 352 19.76 -28.41 -5.51
CA GLN A 352 18.44 -28.94 -5.89
C GLN A 352 17.48 -27.80 -6.24
N GLN A 353 16.44 -28.12 -7.02
CA GLN A 353 15.48 -27.16 -7.54
C GLN A 353 14.05 -27.66 -7.37
N THR A 354 13.15 -26.79 -6.95
CA THR A 354 11.70 -27.04 -6.92
C THR A 354 11.10 -26.50 -8.21
N LYS A 355 10.48 -27.38 -9.02
CA LYS A 355 9.85 -27.00 -10.28
C LYS A 355 8.49 -26.34 -10.04
N ILE A 356 8.17 -25.37 -10.90
CA ILE A 356 6.92 -24.64 -10.86
C ILE A 356 6.52 -24.24 -12.29
N ALA A 357 5.27 -24.49 -12.67
CA ALA A 357 4.76 -24.10 -13.98
C ALA A 357 4.50 -22.59 -14.06
N TYR A 358 4.47 -22.05 -15.28
CA TYR A 358 4.09 -20.66 -15.51
C TYR A 358 2.73 -20.33 -14.89
N GLY A 359 2.65 -19.20 -14.21
CA GLY A 359 1.44 -18.71 -13.56
C GLY A 359 1.06 -19.43 -12.25
N GLN A 360 1.79 -20.48 -11.85
CA GLN A 360 1.55 -21.13 -10.57
C GLN A 360 2.13 -20.35 -9.40
N THR A 361 1.45 -20.41 -8.25
CA THR A 361 1.96 -20.01 -6.94
C THR A 361 2.24 -21.27 -6.13
N LYS A 362 3.39 -21.31 -5.48
CA LYS A 362 3.77 -22.37 -4.52
C LYS A 362 3.99 -21.74 -3.16
N GLU A 363 3.46 -22.39 -2.14
CA GLU A 363 3.70 -22.06 -0.74
C GLU A 363 4.76 -22.98 -0.16
N PHE A 364 5.62 -22.42 0.67
CA PHE A 364 6.72 -23.13 1.30
C PHE A 364 7.09 -22.47 2.65
N ALA A 365 7.85 -23.17 3.46
CA ALA A 365 8.35 -22.65 4.73
C ALA A 365 9.86 -22.79 4.84
N LEU A 366 10.50 -21.80 5.43
CA LEU A 366 11.93 -21.78 5.77
C LEU A 366 12.06 -21.78 7.30
N TYR A 367 12.82 -22.73 7.84
CA TYR A 367 13.02 -22.90 9.28
C TYR A 367 14.44 -22.48 9.65
N PHE A 368 14.54 -21.49 10.52
CA PHE A 368 15.79 -20.93 11.02
C PHE A 368 16.00 -21.29 12.50
N GLU A 369 17.19 -21.06 13.04
CA GLU A 369 17.38 -21.02 14.48
C GLU A 369 16.39 -20.06 15.12
N SER A 370 15.94 -20.39 16.35
CA SER A 370 15.00 -19.54 17.08
C SER A 370 15.61 -18.17 17.40
N ILE A 371 14.87 -17.12 17.07
CA ILE A 371 15.21 -15.76 17.47
C ILE A 371 14.58 -15.43 18.82
N PRO A 372 15.14 -14.49 19.60
CA PRO A 372 14.56 -14.07 20.88
C PRO A 372 13.14 -13.53 20.74
N ALA A 373 12.27 -13.85 21.71
CA ALA A 373 10.85 -13.47 21.70
C ALA A 373 10.63 -11.94 21.64
N GLU A 374 11.54 -11.19 22.24
CA GLU A 374 11.52 -9.72 22.31
C GLU A 374 11.97 -9.03 20.99
N THR A 375 12.41 -9.82 19.98
CA THR A 375 12.86 -9.27 18.71
C THR A 375 11.73 -8.52 18.01
N SER A 376 11.97 -7.27 17.64
CA SER A 376 10.98 -6.40 17.00
C SER A 376 11.18 -6.22 15.48
N ILE A 377 12.42 -6.35 15.01
CA ILE A 377 12.78 -6.17 13.60
C ILE A 377 13.84 -7.18 13.20
N VAL A 378 13.66 -7.79 12.03
CA VAL A 378 14.65 -8.69 11.42
C VAL A 378 14.82 -8.38 9.94
N ASP A 379 15.96 -8.78 9.38
CA ASP A 379 16.18 -8.94 7.96
C ASP A 379 16.32 -10.43 7.65
N ILE A 380 15.86 -10.87 6.48
CA ILE A 380 16.08 -12.23 5.96
C ILE A 380 16.91 -12.11 4.72
N ILE A 381 18.08 -12.75 4.72
CA ILE A 381 19.11 -12.54 3.69
C ILE A 381 19.59 -13.88 3.15
N GLU A 382 19.42 -14.08 1.86
CA GLU A 382 20.05 -15.12 1.10
C GLU A 382 21.36 -14.56 0.50
N PRO A 383 22.52 -15.21 0.69
CA PRO A 383 23.79 -14.79 0.10
C PRO A 383 23.77 -14.90 -1.44
N GLY A 384 24.64 -14.12 -2.09
CA GLY A 384 24.75 -14.12 -3.55
C GLY A 384 24.11 -12.89 -4.21
N SER A 385 24.39 -12.63 -5.47
CA SER A 385 23.89 -11.48 -6.22
C SER A 385 22.39 -11.55 -6.48
N ASP A 386 21.87 -12.76 -6.66
CA ASP A 386 20.52 -13.14 -7.03
C ASP A 386 19.68 -13.69 -5.87
N GLY A 387 20.25 -13.74 -4.65
CA GLY A 387 19.57 -14.23 -3.45
C GLY A 387 18.43 -13.32 -2.99
N TRP A 388 17.40 -13.92 -2.42
CA TRP A 388 16.26 -13.18 -1.86
C TRP A 388 16.67 -12.39 -0.62
N ARG A 389 16.21 -11.12 -0.55
CA ARG A 389 16.54 -10.22 0.55
C ARG A 389 15.30 -9.43 0.96
N PHE A 390 14.95 -9.59 2.24
CA PHE A 390 13.84 -8.89 2.89
C PHE A 390 14.41 -8.07 4.03
N TYR A 391 14.21 -6.77 3.99
CA TYR A 391 14.78 -5.86 4.98
C TYR A 391 13.70 -5.25 5.86
N ARG A 392 14.04 -5.04 7.13
CA ARG A 392 13.21 -4.36 8.13
C ARG A 392 11.82 -4.99 8.28
N ILE A 393 11.79 -6.31 8.38
CA ILE A 393 10.56 -7.06 8.68
C ILE A 393 10.19 -6.78 10.13
N LYS A 394 9.01 -6.18 10.34
CA LYS A 394 8.50 -5.88 11.69
C LYS A 394 7.81 -7.10 12.28
N LEU A 395 8.24 -7.50 13.47
CA LEU A 395 7.69 -8.62 14.25
C LEU A 395 6.76 -8.13 15.38
N SER A 396 6.43 -6.83 15.42
CA SER A 396 5.44 -6.30 16.35
C SER A 396 4.04 -6.54 15.81
N LEU A 397 3.17 -7.07 16.68
CA LEU A 397 1.73 -7.14 16.49
C LEU A 397 1.15 -5.72 16.43
#